data_cd078bc58d37073ea316310222d20723
#
_entry.id   cd078bc58d37073ea316310222d20723
#
_cell.length_a   1.000
_cell.length_b   1.000
_cell.length_c   1.000
_cell.angle_alpha   90.00
_cell.angle_beta   90.00
_cell.angle_gamma   90.00
#
_symmetry.space_group_name_H-M   'P 1'
#
loop_
_entity.id
_entity.type
_entity.pdbx_description
1 polymer ?
#
loop_
_entity_poly.entity_id
_entity_poly.type
_entity_poly.pdbx_seq_one_letter_code
_entity_poly.pdbx_strand_id
1 'polypeptide(L)'
;RRMKIRDSLALATQDWMGSAAFDRPEDHWPRQWAEAYLGFAAGEMRSWLAALGMRWFPVVGWAERGGSLATGHGNSVPRFHITWGTGPGVVKPFEDRVRAHVDAGAVTMRFRHRVSRLVTTNGAVTGVAGEILEPDTVARGARSSRTANGDFELSAGTVIVTSGGIGGNHELVRKVWPVDRLGPPPASMVSGVPHHVDGRMLDIARAAGATTI
;
A
#
# COMPACT_ATOMS: atom_id res chain seq x y z
N ARG A 1 12.06 19.53 18.40
CA ARG A 1 12.63 20.72 19.08
C ARG A 1 14.16 20.76 19.02
N ARG A 2 14.86 19.62 19.13
CA ARG A 2 16.34 19.53 19.12
C ARG A 2 16.97 20.02 17.81
N MET A 3 16.33 19.74 16.65
CA MET A 3 16.81 20.14 15.31
C MET A 3 16.25 21.51 14.86
N LYS A 4 15.47 22.21 15.70
CA LYS A 4 14.86 23.50 15.40
C LYS A 4 14.03 23.54 14.09
N ILE A 5 13.57 22.40 13.60
CA ILE A 5 12.70 22.33 12.43
C ILE A 5 11.30 22.81 12.86
N ARG A 6 10.76 23.75 12.12
CA ARG A 6 9.38 24.24 12.25
C ARG A 6 8.57 23.66 11.12
N ASP A 7 7.62 22.81 11.45
CA ASP A 7 6.67 22.23 10.50
C ASP A 7 5.25 22.51 10.96
N SER A 8 4.30 22.45 10.03
CA SER A 8 2.88 22.63 10.30
C SER A 8 2.05 21.84 9.30
N LEU A 9 0.79 21.57 9.65
CA LEU A 9 -0.17 20.95 8.74
C LEU A 9 -0.29 21.77 7.43
N ALA A 10 -0.38 23.08 7.54
CA ALA A 10 -0.48 23.97 6.37
C ALA A 10 0.72 23.81 5.43
N LEU A 11 1.95 23.80 5.99
CA LEU A 11 3.16 23.62 5.18
C LEU A 11 3.23 22.22 4.57
N ALA A 12 2.86 21.18 5.31
CA ALA A 12 2.82 19.82 4.80
C ALA A 12 1.77 19.64 3.69
N THR A 13 0.61 20.30 3.82
CA THR A 13 -0.43 20.31 2.78
C THR A 13 0.07 21.02 1.52
N GLN A 14 0.70 22.18 1.66
CA GLN A 14 1.29 22.90 0.51
C GLN A 14 2.32 22.03 -0.22
N ASP A 15 3.23 21.40 0.51
CA ASP A 15 4.28 20.56 -0.06
C ASP A 15 3.70 19.34 -0.78
N TRP A 16 2.72 18.66 -0.17
CA TRP A 16 2.11 17.48 -0.78
C TRP A 16 1.31 17.83 -2.02
N MET A 17 0.41 18.81 -1.92
CA MET A 17 -0.43 19.21 -3.05
C MET A 17 0.39 19.76 -4.22
N GLY A 18 1.47 20.50 -3.92
CA GLY A 18 2.41 20.98 -4.94
C GLY A 18 3.23 19.87 -5.61
N SER A 19 3.40 18.71 -4.96
CA SER A 19 4.19 17.59 -5.48
C SER A 19 3.35 16.52 -6.15
N ALA A 20 2.08 16.37 -5.77
CA ALA A 20 1.22 15.26 -6.21
C ALA A 20 0.66 15.44 -7.63
N ALA A 21 0.66 16.67 -8.17
CA ALA A 21 0.10 16.99 -9.49
C ALA A 21 -1.35 16.50 -9.68
N PHE A 22 -2.21 16.73 -8.69
CA PHE A 22 -3.63 16.44 -8.74
C PHE A 22 -4.35 17.41 -9.67
N ASP A 23 -4.30 17.17 -10.96
CA ASP A 23 -4.76 18.06 -12.02
C ASP A 23 -5.91 17.50 -12.89
N ARG A 24 -6.44 16.30 -12.51
CA ARG A 24 -7.51 15.61 -13.23
C ARG A 24 -8.74 15.40 -12.35
N PRO A 25 -9.94 15.27 -12.93
CA PRO A 25 -11.15 14.93 -12.19
C PRO A 25 -11.04 13.62 -11.39
N GLU A 26 -10.31 12.63 -11.92
CA GLU A 26 -10.07 11.34 -11.27
C GLU A 26 -9.25 11.47 -9.99
N ASP A 27 -8.49 12.55 -9.84
CA ASP A 27 -7.66 12.81 -8.65
C ASP A 27 -8.48 13.24 -7.42
N HIS A 28 -9.81 13.33 -7.53
CA HIS A 28 -10.71 13.69 -6.43
C HIS A 28 -10.47 12.81 -5.19
N TRP A 29 -10.54 11.49 -5.33
CA TRP A 29 -10.36 10.56 -4.21
C TRP A 29 -8.91 10.52 -3.68
N PRO A 30 -7.87 10.42 -4.53
CA PRO A 30 -6.48 10.56 -4.07
C PRO A 30 -6.23 11.85 -3.29
N ARG A 31 -6.81 12.99 -3.70
CA ARG A 31 -6.72 14.25 -2.98
C ARG A 31 -7.35 14.17 -1.60
N GLN A 32 -8.57 13.63 -1.49
CA GLN A 32 -9.22 13.47 -0.19
C GLN A 32 -8.43 12.55 0.75
N TRP A 33 -7.87 11.47 0.22
CA TRP A 33 -6.98 10.60 0.99
C TRP A 33 -5.71 11.31 1.47
N ALA A 34 -5.11 12.16 0.63
CA ALA A 34 -3.95 12.96 1.01
C ALA A 34 -4.28 13.93 2.14
N GLU A 35 -5.41 14.62 2.06
CA GLU A 35 -5.90 15.54 3.10
C GLU A 35 -6.17 14.81 4.43
N ALA A 36 -6.88 13.68 4.38
CA ALA A 36 -7.15 12.86 5.56
C ALA A 36 -5.86 12.33 6.19
N TYR A 37 -4.92 11.86 5.36
CA TYR A 37 -3.61 11.37 5.84
C TYR A 37 -2.79 12.48 6.49
N LEU A 38 -2.73 13.65 5.89
CA LEU A 38 -2.02 14.81 6.45
C LEU A 38 -2.58 15.22 7.81
N GLY A 39 -3.91 15.26 7.95
CA GLY A 39 -4.56 15.51 9.23
C GLY A 39 -4.18 14.47 10.29
N PHE A 40 -4.23 13.20 9.94
CA PHE A 40 -3.83 12.09 10.82
C PHE A 40 -2.33 12.15 11.17
N ALA A 41 -1.46 12.39 10.18
CA ALA A 41 -0.01 12.44 10.36
C ALA A 41 0.44 13.62 11.24
N ALA A 42 -0.18 14.78 11.08
CA ALA A 42 0.07 15.96 11.91
C ALA A 42 -0.55 15.85 13.31
N GLY A 43 -1.59 15.02 13.46
CA GLY A 43 -2.33 14.80 14.69
C GLY A 43 -1.85 13.60 15.51
N GLU A 44 -2.62 12.53 15.46
CA GLU A 44 -2.50 11.40 16.37
C GLU A 44 -1.58 10.25 15.91
N MET A 45 -1.23 10.17 14.62
CA MET A 45 -0.49 9.03 14.06
C MET A 45 0.77 8.68 14.86
N ARG A 46 1.56 9.70 15.22
CA ARG A 46 2.81 9.47 15.94
C ARG A 46 2.58 8.87 17.34
N SER A 47 1.63 9.40 18.10
CA SER A 47 1.31 8.90 19.44
C SER A 47 0.70 7.51 19.39
N TRP A 48 -0.17 7.27 18.44
CA TRP A 48 -0.77 5.96 18.19
C TRP A 48 0.26 4.89 17.84
N LEU A 49 1.15 5.15 16.87
CA LEU A 49 2.21 4.22 16.50
C LEU A 49 3.22 3.99 17.63
N ALA A 50 3.54 5.04 18.40
CA ALA A 50 4.42 4.92 19.56
C ALA A 50 3.80 4.04 20.66
N ALA A 51 2.49 4.16 20.88
CA ALA A 51 1.74 3.30 21.80
C ALA A 51 1.72 1.83 21.38
N LEU A 52 1.83 1.57 20.06
CA LEU A 52 2.01 0.22 19.50
C LEU A 52 3.44 -0.31 19.63
N GLY A 53 4.39 0.49 20.13
CA GLY A 53 5.79 0.11 20.31
C GLY A 53 6.71 0.51 19.15
N MET A 54 6.21 1.21 18.13
CA MET A 54 7.04 1.70 17.03
C MET A 54 8.01 2.79 17.51
N ARG A 55 9.26 2.71 17.03
CA ARG A 55 10.31 3.68 17.38
C ARG A 55 10.96 4.24 16.14
N TRP A 56 11.31 5.52 16.18
CA TRP A 56 11.93 6.21 15.06
C TRP A 56 13.24 6.84 15.45
N PHE A 57 14.12 6.90 14.47
CA PHE A 57 15.31 7.71 14.52
C PHE A 57 15.15 8.86 13.51
N PRO A 58 15.09 10.13 13.95
CA PRO A 58 14.97 11.24 13.03
C PRO A 58 16.28 11.44 12.26
N VAL A 59 16.17 11.56 10.94
CA VAL A 59 17.29 11.84 10.06
C VAL A 59 17.05 13.19 9.41
N VAL A 60 18.06 14.06 9.44
CA VAL A 60 17.99 15.35 8.76
C VAL A 60 18.26 15.15 7.29
N GLY A 61 17.22 15.27 6.47
CA GLY A 61 17.32 15.11 5.03
C GLY A 61 15.99 15.38 4.32
N TRP A 62 16.06 15.64 3.03
CA TRP A 62 14.92 15.78 2.15
C TRP A 62 14.84 14.52 1.29
N ALA A 63 13.96 13.59 1.65
CA ALA A 63 13.76 12.37 0.89
C ALA A 63 13.06 12.59 -0.44
N GLU A 64 12.24 13.63 -0.49
CA GLU A 64 11.38 13.90 -1.63
C GLU A 64 11.62 15.28 -2.22
N ARG A 65 11.54 15.34 -3.53
CA ARG A 65 11.62 16.56 -4.34
C ARG A 65 10.47 16.56 -5.33
N GLY A 66 10.07 17.74 -5.78
CA GLY A 66 9.10 17.89 -6.84
C GLY A 66 9.60 17.23 -8.13
N GLY A 67 8.72 16.48 -8.80
CA GLY A 67 8.97 15.91 -10.13
C GLY A 67 8.65 16.90 -11.25
N SER A 68 8.77 16.47 -12.52
CA SER A 68 8.53 17.31 -13.70
C SER A 68 7.10 17.86 -13.80
N LEU A 69 6.13 17.19 -13.18
CA LEU A 69 4.72 17.60 -13.15
C LEU A 69 4.35 18.33 -11.86
N ALA A 70 5.25 18.42 -10.90
CA ALA A 70 4.98 19.08 -9.63
C ALA A 70 4.98 20.61 -9.76
N THR A 71 4.07 21.28 -9.05
CA THR A 71 4.04 22.74 -8.93
C THR A 71 4.88 23.23 -7.76
N GLY A 72 5.34 22.34 -6.88
CA GLY A 72 6.21 22.61 -5.74
C GLY A 72 7.52 21.83 -5.83
N HIS A 73 8.48 22.22 -4.98
CA HIS A 73 9.82 21.62 -4.95
C HIS A 73 9.96 20.38 -4.06
N GLY A 74 8.86 19.87 -3.54
CA GLY A 74 8.81 18.76 -2.59
C GLY A 74 8.77 19.24 -1.15
N ASN A 75 9.34 18.49 -0.22
CA ASN A 75 9.35 18.86 1.19
C ASN A 75 10.13 20.17 1.44
N SER A 76 9.46 21.15 2.02
CA SER A 76 10.06 22.42 2.47
C SER A 76 10.90 22.25 3.73
N VAL A 77 10.64 21.20 4.50
CA VAL A 77 11.39 20.83 5.71
C VAL A 77 11.73 19.35 5.70
N PRO A 78 12.80 18.91 6.38
CA PRO A 78 13.13 17.49 6.46
C PRO A 78 12.09 16.76 7.30
N ARG A 79 11.38 15.79 6.66
CA ARG A 79 10.38 14.92 7.31
C ARG A 79 10.79 13.46 7.35
N PHE A 80 11.99 13.15 6.89
CA PHE A 80 12.47 11.78 6.79
C PHE A 80 12.80 11.21 8.19
N HIS A 81 12.33 10.00 8.44
CA HIS A 81 12.58 9.24 9.65
C HIS A 81 12.92 7.80 9.31
N ILE A 82 13.88 7.24 10.02
CA ILE A 82 14.16 5.80 9.97
C ILE A 82 13.42 5.12 11.12
N THR A 83 12.67 4.09 10.80
CA THR A 83 12.08 3.21 11.81
C THR A 83 13.12 2.21 12.30
N TRP A 84 13.28 2.07 13.62
CA TRP A 84 14.13 1.04 14.19
C TRP A 84 13.65 -0.35 13.75
N GLY A 85 14.59 -1.19 13.28
CA GLY A 85 14.28 -2.48 12.68
C GLY A 85 13.88 -2.42 11.21
N THR A 86 13.94 -1.24 10.58
CA THR A 86 13.63 -1.01 9.16
C THR A 86 12.23 -1.54 8.76
N GLY A 87 12.07 -2.21 7.62
CA GLY A 87 10.79 -2.76 7.18
C GLY A 87 10.12 -3.72 8.18
N PRO A 88 10.86 -4.72 8.73
CA PRO A 88 10.32 -5.56 9.81
C PRO A 88 9.87 -4.75 11.04
N GLY A 89 10.59 -3.70 11.41
CA GLY A 89 10.22 -2.82 12.52
C GLY A 89 8.94 -2.01 12.28
N VAL A 90 8.61 -1.71 11.03
CA VAL A 90 7.33 -1.10 10.66
C VAL A 90 6.18 -2.10 10.81
N VAL A 91 6.37 -3.35 10.40
CA VAL A 91 5.31 -4.37 10.36
C VAL A 91 5.05 -4.99 11.73
N LYS A 92 6.11 -5.19 12.55
CA LYS A 92 6.04 -5.92 13.81
C LYS A 92 4.94 -5.46 14.78
N PRO A 93 4.73 -4.17 15.04
CA PRO A 93 3.67 -3.75 15.97
C PRO A 93 2.26 -4.18 15.54
N PHE A 94 2.02 -4.24 14.23
CA PHE A 94 0.75 -4.70 13.66
C PHE A 94 0.65 -6.22 13.70
N GLU A 95 1.75 -6.91 13.36
CA GLU A 95 1.82 -8.37 13.45
C GLU A 95 1.53 -8.86 14.87
N ASP A 96 2.14 -8.26 15.88
CA ASP A 96 1.94 -8.61 17.29
C ASP A 96 0.46 -8.46 17.69
N ARG A 97 -0.21 -7.40 17.22
CA ARG A 97 -1.65 -7.20 17.45
C ARG A 97 -2.50 -8.27 16.78
N VAL A 98 -2.21 -8.57 15.50
CA VAL A 98 -2.94 -9.62 14.78
C VAL A 98 -2.75 -10.97 15.46
N ARG A 99 -1.53 -11.32 15.87
CA ARG A 99 -1.25 -12.56 16.60
C ARG A 99 -2.05 -12.67 17.89
N ALA A 100 -2.11 -11.62 18.68
CA ALA A 100 -2.93 -11.61 19.90
C ALA A 100 -4.42 -11.91 19.61
N HIS A 101 -4.96 -11.40 18.51
CA HIS A 101 -6.32 -11.70 18.10
C HIS A 101 -6.48 -13.11 17.51
N VAL A 102 -5.44 -13.66 16.88
CA VAL A 102 -5.42 -15.08 16.46
C VAL A 102 -5.45 -15.98 17.68
N ASP A 103 -4.61 -15.71 18.68
CA ASP A 103 -4.53 -16.49 19.91
C ASP A 103 -5.85 -16.42 20.71
N ALA A 104 -6.56 -15.31 20.64
CA ALA A 104 -7.90 -15.14 21.22
C ALA A 104 -9.05 -15.75 20.37
N GLY A 105 -8.75 -16.33 19.21
CA GLY A 105 -9.75 -16.92 18.32
C GLY A 105 -10.60 -15.93 17.52
N ALA A 106 -10.30 -14.63 17.62
CA ALA A 106 -11.03 -13.57 16.91
C ALA A 106 -10.59 -13.40 15.45
N VAL A 107 -9.40 -13.86 15.09
CA VAL A 107 -8.86 -13.81 13.74
C VAL A 107 -8.40 -15.19 13.29
N THR A 108 -8.76 -15.58 12.08
CA THR A 108 -8.23 -16.77 11.42
C THR A 108 -7.35 -16.38 10.26
N MET A 109 -6.07 -16.75 10.28
CA MET A 109 -5.15 -16.52 9.16
C MET A 109 -5.17 -17.69 8.19
N ARG A 110 -5.34 -17.41 6.91
CA ARG A 110 -5.32 -18.42 5.82
C ARG A 110 -4.17 -18.11 4.89
N PHE A 111 -3.02 -18.71 5.14
CA PHE A 111 -1.86 -18.60 4.25
C PHE A 111 -2.02 -19.49 3.02
N ARG A 112 -1.29 -19.17 1.95
CA ARG A 112 -1.31 -19.93 0.69
C ARG A 112 -2.69 -19.96 0.01
N HIS A 113 -3.60 -19.06 0.37
CA HIS A 113 -4.90 -18.92 -0.26
C HIS A 113 -4.82 -17.78 -1.30
N ARG A 114 -4.86 -18.14 -2.57
CA ARG A 114 -4.83 -17.20 -3.67
C ARG A 114 -6.25 -16.85 -4.11
N VAL A 115 -6.73 -15.68 -3.74
CA VAL A 115 -8.05 -15.22 -4.17
C VAL A 115 -8.03 -15.00 -5.68
N SER A 116 -9.00 -15.57 -6.39
CA SER A 116 -9.19 -15.43 -7.83
C SER A 116 -10.52 -14.79 -8.23
N ARG A 117 -11.46 -14.66 -7.29
CA ARG A 117 -12.73 -13.94 -7.51
C ARG A 117 -13.32 -13.42 -6.19
N LEU A 118 -14.11 -12.36 -6.30
CA LEU A 118 -15.05 -11.93 -5.28
C LEU A 118 -16.39 -12.65 -5.52
N VAL A 119 -16.96 -13.23 -4.47
CA VAL A 119 -18.29 -13.84 -4.53
C VAL A 119 -19.32 -12.73 -4.38
N THR A 120 -20.28 -12.68 -5.30
CA THR A 120 -21.34 -11.66 -5.30
C THR A 120 -22.71 -12.31 -5.25
N THR A 121 -23.61 -11.74 -4.44
CA THR A 121 -25.01 -12.16 -4.35
C THR A 121 -25.88 -10.90 -4.38
N ASN A 122 -26.83 -10.83 -5.31
CA ASN A 122 -27.72 -9.69 -5.46
C ASN A 122 -26.99 -8.33 -5.57
N GLY A 123 -25.86 -8.31 -6.27
CA GLY A 123 -25.04 -7.11 -6.48
C GLY A 123 -24.14 -6.70 -5.30
N ALA A 124 -24.15 -7.45 -4.20
CA ALA A 124 -23.26 -7.22 -3.06
C ALA A 124 -22.14 -8.25 -3.02
N VAL A 125 -20.94 -7.84 -2.60
CA VAL A 125 -19.83 -8.78 -2.32
C VAL A 125 -20.13 -9.51 -1.00
N THR A 126 -20.22 -10.83 -1.06
CA THR A 126 -20.58 -11.69 0.07
C THR A 126 -19.47 -12.68 0.45
N GLY A 127 -18.30 -12.58 -0.18
CA GLY A 127 -17.20 -13.46 0.12
C GLY A 127 -16.06 -13.41 -0.88
N VAL A 128 -15.15 -14.35 -0.75
CA VAL A 128 -14.00 -14.55 -1.63
C VAL A 128 -13.86 -16.02 -1.97
N ALA A 129 -13.38 -16.33 -3.18
CA ALA A 129 -13.04 -17.68 -3.58
C ALA A 129 -11.72 -17.70 -4.34
N GLY A 130 -11.10 -18.88 -4.40
CA GLY A 130 -9.83 -19.04 -5.09
C GLY A 130 -9.22 -20.40 -4.84
N GLU A 131 -7.89 -20.47 -4.94
CA GLU A 131 -7.12 -21.68 -4.93
C GLU A 131 -6.24 -21.77 -3.69
N ILE A 132 -6.14 -22.94 -3.12
CA ILE A 132 -5.16 -23.27 -2.08
C ILE A 132 -3.87 -23.68 -2.81
N LEU A 133 -2.80 -22.95 -2.57
CA LEU A 133 -1.49 -23.27 -3.13
C LEU A 133 -0.77 -24.27 -2.24
N GLU A 134 0.00 -25.15 -2.87
CA GLU A 134 0.83 -26.12 -2.15
C GLU A 134 1.79 -25.43 -1.17
N PRO A 135 2.13 -26.07 -0.05
CA PRO A 135 3.19 -25.57 0.85
C PRO A 135 4.51 -25.35 0.12
N ASP A 136 5.29 -24.39 0.58
CA ASP A 136 6.60 -24.11 0.01
C ASP A 136 7.56 -23.63 1.11
N THR A 137 8.81 -24.07 1.03
CA THR A 137 9.87 -23.81 2.00
C THR A 137 11.02 -22.99 1.41
N VAL A 138 10.81 -22.37 0.25
CA VAL A 138 11.83 -21.50 -0.37
C VAL A 138 12.28 -20.38 0.55
N ALA A 139 13.52 -19.97 0.41
CA ALA A 139 14.07 -18.86 1.16
C ALA A 139 13.30 -17.56 0.92
N ARG A 140 13.31 -16.67 1.93
CA ARG A 140 12.70 -15.34 1.82
C ARG A 140 13.26 -14.60 0.61
N GLY A 141 12.37 -14.04 -0.19
CA GLY A 141 12.70 -13.31 -1.43
C GLY A 141 12.76 -14.18 -2.68
N ALA A 142 12.85 -15.52 -2.53
CA ALA A 142 12.75 -16.42 -3.67
C ALA A 142 11.28 -16.58 -4.13
N ARG A 143 11.11 -16.96 -5.39
CA ARG A 143 9.79 -17.28 -5.95
C ARG A 143 9.26 -18.57 -5.32
N SER A 144 8.12 -18.48 -4.64
CA SER A 144 7.43 -19.66 -4.13
C SER A 144 6.57 -20.31 -5.22
N SER A 145 6.27 -21.60 -5.06
CA SER A 145 5.37 -22.35 -5.93
C SER A 145 3.99 -21.66 -6.03
N ARG A 146 3.40 -21.76 -7.20
CA ARG A 146 2.05 -21.29 -7.52
C ARG A 146 1.12 -22.43 -7.90
N THR A 147 1.58 -23.67 -7.72
CA THR A 147 0.77 -24.87 -7.98
C THR A 147 -0.41 -24.89 -7.01
N ALA A 148 -1.61 -25.02 -7.55
CA ALA A 148 -2.82 -25.19 -6.78
C ALA A 148 -2.99 -26.69 -6.45
N ASN A 149 -3.37 -26.97 -5.20
CA ASN A 149 -3.71 -28.33 -4.75
C ASN A 149 -5.12 -28.43 -4.15
N GLY A 150 -5.93 -27.39 -4.31
CA GLY A 150 -7.33 -27.36 -3.88
C GLY A 150 -7.95 -25.98 -4.12
N ASP A 151 -9.24 -25.88 -3.84
CA ASP A 151 -10.02 -24.66 -3.95
C ASP A 151 -10.59 -24.28 -2.58
N PHE A 152 -10.97 -23.01 -2.45
CA PHE A 152 -11.69 -22.54 -1.28
C PHE A 152 -12.74 -21.50 -1.67
N GLU A 153 -13.76 -21.42 -0.83
CA GLU A 153 -14.71 -20.30 -0.80
C GLU A 153 -14.99 -19.93 0.66
N LEU A 154 -14.97 -18.63 0.95
CA LEU A 154 -15.22 -18.07 2.28
C LEU A 154 -16.29 -16.99 2.17
N SER A 155 -17.34 -17.13 2.96
CA SER A 155 -18.39 -16.11 3.08
C SER A 155 -18.00 -15.04 4.10
N ALA A 156 -18.37 -13.81 3.82
CA ALA A 156 -18.10 -12.67 4.69
C ALA A 156 -19.16 -11.57 4.50
N GLY A 157 -19.52 -10.88 5.57
CA GLY A 157 -20.37 -9.69 5.50
C GLY A 157 -19.68 -8.47 4.89
N THR A 158 -18.34 -8.45 4.91
CA THR A 158 -17.53 -7.38 4.32
C THR A 158 -16.19 -7.96 3.85
N VAL A 159 -15.70 -7.49 2.71
CA VAL A 159 -14.37 -7.85 2.19
C VAL A 159 -13.53 -6.58 2.05
N ILE A 160 -12.36 -6.57 2.71
CA ILE A 160 -11.38 -5.50 2.61
C ILE A 160 -10.20 -5.99 1.76
N VAL A 161 -9.93 -5.30 0.65
CA VAL A 161 -8.86 -5.63 -0.28
C VAL A 161 -7.62 -4.78 0.01
N THR A 162 -6.52 -5.43 0.37
CA THR A 162 -5.23 -4.79 0.69
C THR A 162 -4.06 -5.48 -0.03
N SER A 163 -4.30 -5.96 -1.26
CA SER A 163 -3.39 -6.82 -2.01
C SER A 163 -2.18 -6.11 -2.64
N GLY A 164 -2.04 -4.82 -2.40
CA GLY A 164 -0.96 -3.99 -2.98
C GLY A 164 -1.25 -3.55 -4.42
N GLY A 165 -0.21 -3.14 -5.12
CA GLY A 165 -0.30 -2.56 -6.46
C GLY A 165 0.15 -3.50 -7.58
N ILE A 166 0.80 -2.92 -8.60
CA ILE A 166 1.18 -3.58 -9.86
C ILE A 166 2.70 -3.76 -10.01
N GLY A 167 3.51 -3.29 -9.06
CA GLY A 167 4.98 -3.16 -9.22
C GLY A 167 5.74 -4.46 -9.45
N GLY A 168 5.13 -5.62 -9.20
CA GLY A 168 5.67 -6.95 -9.51
C GLY A 168 5.39 -7.42 -10.95
N ASN A 169 4.58 -6.67 -11.71
CA ASN A 169 4.19 -6.98 -13.09
C ASN A 169 4.63 -5.83 -14.03
N HIS A 170 5.86 -5.90 -14.50
CA HIS A 170 6.43 -4.84 -15.35
C HIS A 170 5.72 -4.70 -16.71
N GLU A 171 5.09 -5.75 -17.21
CA GLU A 171 4.28 -5.68 -18.43
C GLU A 171 3.05 -4.81 -18.20
N LEU A 172 2.34 -5.04 -17.10
CA LEU A 172 1.20 -4.22 -16.71
C LEU A 172 1.62 -2.77 -16.41
N VAL A 173 2.76 -2.58 -15.75
CA VAL A 173 3.31 -1.22 -15.52
C VAL A 173 3.52 -0.50 -16.84
N ARG A 174 4.13 -1.14 -17.84
CA ARG A 174 4.32 -0.54 -19.18
C ARG A 174 3.00 -0.26 -19.89
N LYS A 175 2.05 -1.18 -19.78
CA LYS A 175 0.74 -1.05 -20.41
C LYS A 175 -0.05 0.16 -19.91
N VAL A 176 0.04 0.45 -18.62
CA VAL A 176 -0.68 1.57 -17.99
C VAL A 176 0.19 2.82 -17.79
N TRP A 177 1.41 2.81 -18.32
CA TRP A 177 2.34 3.93 -18.19
C TRP A 177 1.78 5.18 -18.88
N PRO A 178 1.70 6.34 -18.18
CA PRO A 178 1.15 7.56 -18.74
C PRO A 178 2.19 8.26 -19.65
N VAL A 179 2.33 7.76 -20.86
CA VAL A 179 3.35 8.22 -21.85
C VAL A 179 3.21 9.71 -22.16
N ASP A 180 2.00 10.20 -22.24
CA ASP A 180 1.65 11.60 -22.44
C ASP A 180 2.18 12.53 -21.36
N ARG A 181 2.32 12.02 -20.13
CA ARG A 181 2.78 12.79 -18.97
C ARG A 181 4.26 12.60 -18.65
N LEU A 182 4.76 11.38 -18.79
CA LEU A 182 6.09 10.98 -18.31
C LEU A 182 7.05 10.62 -19.43
N GLY A 183 6.62 10.67 -20.70
CA GLY A 183 7.37 10.13 -21.81
C GLY A 183 7.40 8.59 -21.80
N PRO A 184 8.23 7.94 -22.63
CA PRO A 184 8.27 6.50 -22.73
C PRO A 184 8.71 5.84 -21.42
N PRO A 185 8.18 4.63 -21.12
CA PRO A 185 8.60 3.90 -19.93
C PRO A 185 10.09 3.51 -20.02
N PRO A 186 10.79 3.40 -18.88
CA PRO A 186 12.19 2.96 -18.84
C PRO A 186 12.39 1.60 -19.54
N ALA A 187 13.48 1.45 -20.28
CA ALA A 187 13.82 0.19 -20.94
C ALA A 187 13.99 -0.96 -19.93
N SER A 188 14.62 -0.67 -18.78
CA SER A 188 14.71 -1.62 -17.65
C SER A 188 14.06 -1.05 -16.40
N MET A 189 13.42 -1.94 -15.64
CA MET A 189 12.74 -1.62 -14.38
C MET A 189 13.24 -2.58 -13.30
N VAL A 190 13.45 -2.03 -12.10
CA VAL A 190 13.78 -2.83 -10.91
C VAL A 190 12.54 -2.88 -10.02
N SER A 191 12.12 -4.08 -9.64
CA SER A 191 10.99 -4.25 -8.74
C SER A 191 11.40 -4.02 -7.29
N GLY A 192 10.78 -3.06 -6.63
CA GLY A 192 10.90 -2.84 -5.19
C GLY A 192 9.91 -3.68 -4.35
N VAL A 193 9.09 -4.50 -4.98
CA VAL A 193 8.07 -5.35 -4.35
C VAL A 193 8.17 -6.79 -4.83
N PRO A 194 7.65 -7.77 -4.07
CA PRO A 194 7.59 -9.16 -4.54
C PRO A 194 6.77 -9.28 -5.83
N HIS A 195 7.15 -10.21 -6.71
CA HIS A 195 6.49 -10.38 -8.01
C HIS A 195 5.02 -10.81 -7.95
N HIS A 196 4.53 -11.22 -6.78
CA HIS A 196 3.10 -11.50 -6.57
C HIS A 196 2.26 -10.25 -6.28
N VAL A 197 2.88 -9.09 -6.19
CA VAL A 197 2.20 -7.79 -6.22
C VAL A 197 2.00 -7.43 -7.70
N ASP A 198 1.15 -8.18 -8.37
CA ASP A 198 1.04 -8.29 -9.81
C ASP A 198 -0.19 -7.61 -10.43
N GLY A 199 -1.02 -6.99 -9.58
CA GLY A 199 -2.20 -6.23 -10.02
C GLY A 199 -3.43 -7.05 -10.37
N ARG A 200 -3.40 -8.40 -10.27
CA ARG A 200 -4.56 -9.23 -10.64
C ARG A 200 -5.85 -8.88 -9.89
N MET A 201 -5.74 -8.36 -8.67
CA MET A 201 -6.91 -7.96 -7.89
C MET A 201 -7.65 -6.77 -8.49
N LEU A 202 -7.01 -5.95 -9.35
CA LEU A 202 -7.69 -4.89 -10.09
C LEU A 202 -8.78 -5.45 -11.00
N ASP A 203 -8.46 -6.49 -11.78
CA ASP A 203 -9.43 -7.12 -12.68
C ASP A 203 -10.49 -7.91 -11.91
N ILE A 204 -10.11 -8.57 -10.81
CA ILE A 204 -11.04 -9.26 -9.90
C ILE A 204 -12.03 -8.26 -9.28
N ALA A 205 -11.55 -7.11 -8.84
CA ALA A 205 -12.40 -6.07 -8.27
C ALA A 205 -13.33 -5.44 -9.33
N ARG A 206 -12.80 -5.16 -10.53
CA ARG A 206 -13.61 -4.65 -11.66
C ARG A 206 -14.72 -5.62 -12.05
N ALA A 207 -14.43 -6.92 -12.09
CA ALA A 207 -15.43 -7.96 -12.36
C ALA A 207 -16.56 -7.98 -11.33
N ALA A 208 -16.29 -7.51 -10.10
CA ALA A 208 -17.29 -7.33 -9.04
C ALA A 208 -17.93 -5.92 -9.03
N GLY A 209 -17.68 -5.08 -10.04
CA GLY A 209 -18.27 -3.75 -10.18
C GLY A 209 -17.46 -2.59 -9.60
N ALA A 210 -16.22 -2.81 -9.16
CA ALA A 210 -15.38 -1.71 -8.67
C ALA A 210 -14.89 -0.82 -9.82
N THR A 211 -14.81 0.48 -9.55
CA THR A 211 -14.14 1.45 -10.42
C THR A 211 -12.69 1.60 -9.97
N THR A 212 -11.78 1.74 -10.93
CA THR A 212 -10.37 2.06 -10.69
C THR A 212 -10.03 3.40 -11.30
N ILE A 213 -9.30 4.20 -10.60
CA ILE A 213 -8.81 5.53 -10.98
C ILE A 213 -7.29 5.53 -11.07
#